data_314b25bf2df51064bd2fe6dbe13f35f9
#
_entry.id   314b25bf2df51064bd2fe6dbe13f35f9
#
_cell.length_a   1.000
_cell.length_b   1.000
_cell.length_c   1.000
_cell.angle_alpha   90.00
_cell.angle_beta   90.00
_cell.angle_gamma   90.00
#
_symmetry.space_group_name_H-M   'P 1'
#
loop_
_entity.id
_entity.type
_entity.pdbx_description
1 polymer ?
#
loop_
_entity_poly.entity_id
_entity_poly.type
_entity_poly.pdbx_seq_one_letter_code
_entity_poly.pdbx_strand_id
1 'polypeptide(L)'
;MGCSQQEKVAFIKLFKEFKDVFAWTYDDLKTFDPNIIQHVIPMKPQTLPFQQKLRKMHPKLELTIQKELNKLLNAKIIFPVRHTQWVSNLVHVRKKSGEIRLCVDFQNLNRASDKDNYPVPPIEQILQQVSGSERLSLLDGFLGYNQVLMSPPDQLKTTFRTPWGTYAYRKMPFGLINVGATF
;
A
#
# COMPACT_ATOMS: atom_id res chain seq x y z
N MET A 1 -17.39 28.84 0.96
CA MET A 1 -16.70 30.07 1.45
C MET A 1 -15.20 29.80 1.52
N GLY A 2 -14.35 30.72 1.04
CA GLY A 2 -12.88 30.57 1.13
C GLY A 2 -12.35 31.08 2.48
N CYS A 3 -11.12 30.67 2.84
CA CYS A 3 -10.42 31.19 4.04
C CYS A 3 -10.15 32.70 3.91
N SER A 4 -10.27 33.43 5.00
CA SER A 4 -9.83 34.82 5.10
C SER A 4 -8.30 34.91 4.96
N GLN A 5 -7.77 36.11 4.68
CA GLN A 5 -6.33 36.29 4.55
C GLN A 5 -5.57 35.97 5.85
N GLN A 6 -6.15 36.28 6.99
CA GLN A 6 -5.56 35.99 8.32
C GLN A 6 -5.49 34.46 8.56
N GLU A 7 -6.56 33.72 8.23
CA GLU A 7 -6.58 32.24 8.32
C GLU A 7 -5.54 31.61 7.41
N LYS A 8 -5.39 32.11 6.17
CA LYS A 8 -4.37 31.61 5.24
C LYS A 8 -2.96 31.77 5.81
N VAL A 9 -2.65 32.93 6.41
CA VAL A 9 -1.35 33.17 7.04
C VAL A 9 -1.13 32.22 8.21
N ALA A 10 -2.14 32.01 9.06
CA ALA A 10 -2.07 31.07 10.17
C ALA A 10 -1.82 29.64 9.71
N PHE A 11 -2.55 29.16 8.68
CA PHE A 11 -2.31 27.83 8.10
C PHE A 11 -0.93 27.68 7.47
N ILE A 12 -0.44 28.70 6.74
CA ILE A 12 0.91 28.66 6.15
C ILE A 12 1.98 28.57 7.26
N LYS A 13 1.81 29.28 8.36
CA LYS A 13 2.72 29.21 9.50
C LYS A 13 2.71 27.81 10.10
N LEU A 14 1.53 27.27 10.38
CA LEU A 14 1.35 25.92 10.91
C LEU A 14 1.99 24.84 10.01
N PHE A 15 1.71 24.86 8.71
CA PHE A 15 2.28 23.89 7.77
C PHE A 15 3.80 24.02 7.61
N LYS A 16 4.36 25.21 7.77
CA LYS A 16 5.81 25.40 7.79
C LYS A 16 6.45 24.82 9.06
N GLU A 17 5.80 24.99 10.20
CA GLU A 17 6.24 24.46 11.49
C GLU A 17 6.25 22.91 11.48
N PHE A 18 5.22 22.29 10.90
CA PHE A 18 5.07 20.83 10.81
C PHE A 18 5.42 20.26 9.44
N LYS A 19 6.33 20.90 8.70
CA LYS A 19 6.70 20.46 7.35
C LYS A 19 7.23 19.03 7.30
N ASP A 20 7.89 18.57 8.35
CA ASP A 20 8.52 17.25 8.48
C ASP A 20 7.53 16.09 8.66
N VAL A 21 6.25 16.38 8.93
CA VAL A 21 5.21 15.35 9.01
C VAL A 21 4.55 15.06 7.66
N PHE A 22 4.83 15.90 6.64
CA PHE A 22 4.31 15.70 5.28
C PHE A 22 5.34 15.01 4.40
N ALA A 23 4.90 14.02 3.61
CA ALA A 23 5.71 13.33 2.62
C ALA A 23 5.22 13.68 1.22
N TRP A 24 6.14 14.04 0.32
CA TRP A 24 5.87 14.42 -1.08
C TRP A 24 6.48 13.42 -2.05
N THR A 25 7.53 12.73 -1.62
CA THR A 25 8.28 11.76 -2.42
C THR A 25 8.44 10.44 -1.67
N TYR A 26 8.87 9.41 -2.36
CA TYR A 26 9.18 8.12 -1.73
C TYR A 26 10.32 8.22 -0.70
N ASP A 27 11.22 9.19 -0.86
CA ASP A 27 12.36 9.39 0.04
C ASP A 27 11.93 10.01 1.39
N ASP A 28 10.81 10.75 1.40
CA ASP A 28 10.23 11.32 2.62
C ASP A 28 9.45 10.28 3.43
N LEU A 29 9.25 9.06 2.88
CA LEU A 29 8.40 8.04 3.48
C LEU A 29 9.05 7.44 4.72
N LYS A 30 8.62 7.89 5.89
CA LYS A 30 9.00 7.30 7.18
C LYS A 30 8.39 5.90 7.31
N THR A 31 9.12 5.00 7.93
CA THR A 31 8.66 3.64 8.22
C THR A 31 8.44 3.52 9.73
N PHE A 32 7.35 2.91 10.14
CA PHE A 32 7.13 2.62 11.55
C PHE A 32 8.20 1.68 12.11
N ASP A 33 8.52 1.84 13.39
CA ASP A 33 9.42 0.94 14.09
C ASP A 33 8.84 -0.49 14.04
N PRO A 34 9.60 -1.46 13.50
CA PRO A 34 9.14 -2.84 13.41
C PRO A 34 8.88 -3.50 14.78
N ASN A 35 9.43 -2.95 15.85
CA ASN A 35 9.12 -3.42 17.21
C ASN A 35 7.73 -2.96 17.70
N ILE A 36 7.18 -1.91 17.10
CA ILE A 36 5.83 -1.41 17.40
C ILE A 36 4.81 -2.12 16.53
N ILE A 37 5.05 -2.20 15.21
CA ILE A 37 4.11 -2.79 14.27
C ILE A 37 4.82 -3.40 13.06
N GLN A 38 4.39 -4.61 12.70
CA GLN A 38 4.72 -5.29 11.45
C GLN A 38 3.45 -5.96 10.92
N HIS A 39 3.33 -6.02 9.60
CA HIS A 39 2.25 -6.79 9.00
C HIS A 39 2.62 -8.27 8.94
N VAL A 40 1.78 -9.11 9.53
CA VAL A 40 1.88 -10.56 9.54
C VAL A 40 0.77 -11.14 8.66
N ILE A 41 1.08 -12.21 7.95
CA ILE A 41 0.10 -12.96 7.15
C ILE A 41 -0.19 -14.28 7.88
N PRO A 42 -1.23 -14.33 8.74
CA PRO A 42 -1.62 -15.55 9.42
C PRO A 42 -2.17 -16.54 8.41
N MET A 43 -1.56 -17.73 8.33
CA MET A 43 -1.95 -18.76 7.35
C MET A 43 -2.87 -19.77 8.01
N LYS A 44 -3.93 -20.15 7.30
CA LYS A 44 -4.81 -21.27 7.69
C LYS A 44 -4.01 -22.58 7.76
N PRO A 45 -4.32 -23.47 8.71
CA PRO A 45 -3.66 -24.77 8.82
C PRO A 45 -3.75 -25.55 7.50
N GLN A 46 -2.71 -26.30 7.17
CA GLN A 46 -2.63 -27.19 6.02
C GLN A 46 -2.81 -26.52 4.63
N THR A 47 -2.67 -25.17 4.57
CA THR A 47 -2.75 -24.48 3.29
C THR A 47 -1.50 -24.70 2.45
N LEU A 48 -1.69 -25.12 1.22
CA LEU A 48 -0.59 -25.31 0.26
C LEU A 48 -0.31 -23.99 -0.48
N PRO A 49 0.97 -23.68 -0.71
CA PRO A 49 1.37 -22.53 -1.54
C PRO A 49 0.83 -22.65 -2.97
N PHE A 50 0.57 -21.51 -3.58
CA PHE A 50 0.02 -21.44 -4.93
C PHE A 50 0.86 -20.53 -5.83
N GLN A 51 1.15 -21.01 -7.04
CA GLN A 51 1.83 -20.24 -8.08
C GLN A 51 0.87 -20.00 -9.25
N GLN A 52 0.46 -18.75 -9.43
CA GLN A 52 -0.38 -18.37 -10.56
C GLN A 52 0.40 -18.51 -11.88
N LYS A 53 -0.27 -18.96 -12.96
CA LYS A 53 0.31 -18.94 -14.31
C LYS A 53 0.54 -17.51 -14.76
N LEU A 54 1.68 -17.23 -15.41
CA LEU A 54 2.01 -15.90 -15.89
C LEU A 54 0.92 -15.36 -16.83
N ARG A 55 0.39 -14.18 -16.53
CA ARG A 55 -0.52 -13.45 -17.42
C ARG A 55 0.30 -12.66 -18.45
N LYS A 56 -0.11 -12.74 -19.72
CA LYS A 56 0.46 -11.93 -20.78
C LYS A 56 0.13 -10.45 -20.54
N MET A 57 1.12 -9.61 -20.72
CA MET A 57 0.99 -8.15 -20.62
C MET A 57 0.88 -7.55 -22.03
N HIS A 58 0.11 -6.47 -22.17
CA HIS A 58 -0.01 -5.79 -23.45
C HIS A 58 1.26 -4.96 -23.71
N PRO A 59 1.94 -5.11 -24.87
CA PRO A 59 3.23 -4.46 -25.15
C PRO A 59 3.25 -2.95 -24.95
N LYS A 60 2.14 -2.26 -25.28
CA LYS A 60 2.01 -0.81 -25.08
C LYS A 60 2.12 -0.34 -23.64
N LEU A 61 1.93 -1.23 -22.66
CA LEU A 61 1.97 -0.92 -21.24
C LEU A 61 3.32 -1.24 -20.59
N GLU A 62 4.15 -2.03 -21.24
CA GLU A 62 5.38 -2.57 -20.68
C GLU A 62 6.31 -1.46 -20.15
N LEU A 63 6.61 -0.45 -20.96
CA LEU A 63 7.49 0.66 -20.55
C LEU A 63 6.94 1.42 -19.34
N THR A 64 5.63 1.65 -19.31
CA THR A 64 5.01 2.39 -18.20
C THR A 64 5.03 1.57 -16.92
N ILE A 65 4.72 0.28 -17.02
CA ILE A 65 4.75 -0.65 -15.88
C ILE A 65 6.18 -0.81 -15.36
N GLN A 66 7.17 -0.92 -16.27
CA GLN A 66 8.58 -1.01 -15.88
C GLN A 66 9.07 0.24 -15.14
N LYS A 67 8.65 1.43 -15.58
CA LYS A 67 8.96 2.69 -14.87
C LYS A 67 8.40 2.69 -13.45
N GLU A 68 7.13 2.29 -13.27
CA GLU A 68 6.52 2.20 -11.94
C GLU A 68 7.17 1.12 -11.07
N LEU A 69 7.54 -0.02 -11.64
CA LEU A 69 8.26 -1.07 -10.93
C LEU A 69 9.62 -0.58 -10.42
N ASN A 70 10.36 0.16 -11.27
CA ASN A 70 11.66 0.74 -10.88
C ASN A 70 11.52 1.77 -9.75
N LYS A 71 10.44 2.56 -9.72
CA LYS A 71 10.16 3.46 -8.59
C LYS A 71 10.02 2.69 -7.27
N LEU A 72 9.26 1.59 -7.27
CA LEU A 72 9.09 0.76 -6.09
C LEU A 72 10.39 0.09 -5.64
N LEU A 73 11.23 -0.35 -6.59
CA LEU A 73 12.56 -0.90 -6.32
C LEU A 73 13.49 0.12 -5.68
N ASN A 74 13.58 1.32 -6.28
CA ASN A 74 14.42 2.41 -5.77
C ASN A 74 13.97 2.87 -4.39
N ALA A 75 12.66 2.92 -4.13
CA ALA A 75 12.07 3.22 -2.83
C ALA A 75 12.21 2.07 -1.81
N LYS A 76 12.83 0.96 -2.17
CA LYS A 76 13.00 -0.25 -1.35
C LYS A 76 11.67 -0.81 -0.80
N ILE A 77 10.57 -0.54 -1.49
CA ILE A 77 9.25 -1.10 -1.17
C ILE A 77 9.20 -2.57 -1.55
N ILE A 78 9.81 -2.92 -2.68
CA ILE A 78 9.96 -4.29 -3.18
C ILE A 78 11.44 -4.65 -3.33
N PHE A 79 11.71 -5.94 -3.44
CA PHE A 79 13.06 -6.47 -3.71
C PHE A 79 12.99 -7.70 -4.63
N PRO A 80 14.05 -7.99 -5.41
CA PRO A 80 14.07 -9.14 -6.32
C PRO A 80 14.18 -10.47 -5.54
N VAL A 81 13.48 -11.49 -6.04
CA VAL A 81 13.44 -12.84 -5.46
C VAL A 81 13.63 -13.88 -6.56
N ARG A 82 14.35 -14.98 -6.28
CA ARG A 82 14.55 -16.08 -7.25
C ARG A 82 13.65 -17.28 -6.96
N HIS A 83 13.62 -17.72 -5.69
CA HIS A 83 12.93 -18.93 -5.30
C HIS A 83 11.86 -18.61 -4.26
N THR A 84 10.62 -18.99 -4.56
CA THR A 84 9.47 -18.79 -3.66
C THR A 84 8.39 -19.80 -3.97
N GLN A 85 7.64 -20.16 -2.96
CA GLN A 85 6.51 -21.08 -3.08
C GLN A 85 5.22 -20.35 -3.50
N TRP A 86 5.06 -19.08 -3.11
CA TRP A 86 3.93 -18.24 -3.47
C TRP A 86 4.29 -17.33 -4.63
N VAL A 87 3.47 -17.33 -5.70
CA VAL A 87 3.67 -16.42 -6.81
C VAL A 87 2.33 -15.91 -7.32
N SER A 88 2.14 -14.59 -7.23
CA SER A 88 0.98 -13.87 -7.74
C SER A 88 1.29 -13.16 -9.06
N ASN A 89 0.26 -12.74 -9.79
CA ASN A 89 0.43 -11.94 -10.99
C ASN A 89 0.35 -10.44 -10.68
N LEU A 90 1.15 -9.67 -11.39
CA LEU A 90 0.99 -8.23 -11.44
C LEU A 90 -0.28 -7.89 -12.22
N VAL A 91 -1.07 -6.96 -11.69
CA VAL A 91 -2.25 -6.37 -12.32
C VAL A 91 -2.07 -4.86 -12.37
N HIS A 92 -2.37 -4.27 -13.50
CA HIS A 92 -2.32 -2.82 -13.65
C HIS A 92 -3.73 -2.23 -13.65
N VAL A 93 -3.91 -1.13 -12.96
CA VAL A 93 -5.16 -0.38 -12.92
C VAL A 93 -4.89 1.03 -13.41
N ARG A 94 -5.70 1.50 -14.36
CA ARG A 94 -5.60 2.85 -14.88
C ARG A 94 -6.43 3.80 -13.99
N LYS A 95 -5.78 4.82 -13.41
CA LYS A 95 -6.46 5.89 -12.68
C LYS A 95 -7.25 6.78 -13.64
N LYS A 96 -8.21 7.55 -13.11
CA LYS A 96 -8.93 8.57 -13.89
C LYS A 96 -7.98 9.62 -14.52
N SER A 97 -6.85 9.88 -13.89
CA SER A 97 -5.78 10.76 -14.41
C SER A 97 -5.01 10.17 -15.61
N GLY A 98 -5.25 8.91 -15.98
CA GLY A 98 -4.49 8.19 -17.01
C GLY A 98 -3.23 7.48 -16.50
N GLU A 99 -2.79 7.75 -15.28
CA GLU A 99 -1.66 7.06 -14.64
C GLU A 99 -1.97 5.58 -14.38
N ILE A 100 -0.92 4.75 -14.41
CA ILE A 100 -1.01 3.33 -14.07
C ILE A 100 -0.63 3.13 -12.60
N ARG A 101 -1.50 2.43 -11.87
CA ARG A 101 -1.19 1.89 -10.54
C ARG A 101 -0.89 0.41 -10.68
N LEU A 102 0.20 -0.05 -10.09
CA LEU A 102 0.54 -1.46 -10.00
C LEU A 102 -0.18 -2.06 -8.79
N CYS A 103 -0.88 -3.15 -9.03
CA CYS A 103 -1.52 -3.98 -8.02
C CYS A 103 -1.04 -5.41 -8.17
N VAL A 104 -1.22 -6.23 -7.15
CA VAL A 104 -0.90 -7.65 -7.19
C VAL A 104 -2.16 -8.46 -6.88
N ASP A 105 -2.38 -9.52 -7.63
CA ASP A 105 -3.53 -10.41 -7.45
C ASP A 105 -3.29 -11.38 -6.29
N PHE A 106 -3.51 -10.92 -5.07
CA PHE A 106 -3.36 -11.72 -3.86
C PHE A 106 -4.56 -12.63 -3.54
N GLN A 107 -5.49 -12.88 -4.48
CA GLN A 107 -6.69 -13.66 -4.20
C GLN A 107 -6.39 -15.05 -3.60
N ASN A 108 -5.39 -15.76 -4.15
CA ASN A 108 -5.01 -17.08 -3.62
C ASN A 108 -4.42 -16.99 -2.23
N LEU A 109 -3.55 -16.01 -1.99
CA LEU A 109 -2.95 -15.75 -0.68
C LEU A 109 -4.02 -15.35 0.34
N ASN A 110 -4.95 -14.45 -0.03
CA ASN A 110 -6.04 -14.01 0.84
C ASN A 110 -7.00 -15.16 1.22
N ARG A 111 -7.28 -16.09 0.30
CA ARG A 111 -8.08 -17.29 0.62
C ARG A 111 -7.37 -18.21 1.61
N ALA A 112 -6.06 -18.24 1.55
CA ALA A 112 -5.19 -19.05 2.40
C ALA A 112 -4.92 -18.41 3.78
N SER A 113 -5.21 -17.11 3.93
CA SER A 113 -4.97 -16.36 5.16
C SER A 113 -6.20 -16.34 6.05
N ASP A 114 -5.99 -16.35 7.36
CA ASP A 114 -7.04 -16.07 8.33
C ASP A 114 -7.35 -14.57 8.31
N LYS A 115 -8.64 -14.25 8.35
CA LYS A 115 -9.11 -12.87 8.39
C LYS A 115 -9.05 -12.37 9.81
N ASP A 116 -8.45 -11.20 10.01
CA ASP A 116 -8.53 -10.46 11.25
C ASP A 116 -9.95 -9.91 11.45
N ASN A 117 -10.50 -10.09 12.63
CA ASN A 117 -11.84 -9.63 13.00
C ASN A 117 -11.82 -8.24 13.66
N TYR A 118 -10.70 -7.50 13.55
CA TYR A 118 -10.63 -6.13 14.08
C TYR A 118 -11.78 -5.28 13.51
N PRO A 119 -12.59 -4.64 14.36
CA PRO A 119 -13.74 -3.86 13.91
C PRO A 119 -13.29 -2.51 13.35
N VAL A 120 -13.17 -2.42 12.03
CA VAL A 120 -12.95 -1.12 11.36
C VAL A 120 -14.24 -0.31 11.47
N PRO A 121 -14.21 0.96 11.94
CA PRO A 121 -15.40 1.79 12.06
C PRO A 121 -16.12 1.95 10.72
N PRO A 122 -17.45 1.75 10.67
CA PRO A 122 -18.24 2.03 9.47
C PRO A 122 -18.13 3.51 9.07
N ILE A 123 -18.06 3.77 7.76
CA ILE A 123 -17.94 5.14 7.25
C ILE A 123 -19.10 6.04 7.68
N GLU A 124 -20.29 5.46 7.81
CA GLU A 124 -21.50 6.17 8.28
C GLU A 124 -21.32 6.71 9.70
N GLN A 125 -20.68 5.97 10.58
CA GLN A 125 -20.38 6.39 11.94
C GLN A 125 -19.39 7.56 11.96
N ILE A 126 -18.36 7.51 11.11
CA ILE A 126 -17.39 8.61 10.96
C ILE A 126 -18.09 9.86 10.43
N LEU A 127 -18.95 9.73 9.42
CA LEU A 127 -19.72 10.84 8.86
C LEU A 127 -20.67 11.45 9.89
N GLN A 128 -21.30 10.64 10.75
CA GLN A 128 -22.15 11.15 11.84
C GLN A 128 -21.36 11.98 12.85
N GLN A 129 -20.14 11.57 13.20
CA GLN A 129 -19.28 12.29 14.15
C GLN A 129 -18.86 13.68 13.65
N VAL A 130 -18.73 13.86 12.33
CA VAL A 130 -18.35 15.14 11.72
C VAL A 130 -19.57 15.96 11.24
N SER A 131 -20.77 15.41 11.38
CA SER A 131 -22.02 16.08 11.00
C SER A 131 -22.21 17.35 11.82
N GLY A 132 -22.60 18.44 11.14
CA GLY A 132 -22.75 19.77 11.75
C GLY A 132 -21.47 20.60 11.82
N SER A 133 -20.31 20.07 11.45
CA SER A 133 -19.08 20.83 11.33
C SER A 133 -19.09 21.71 10.08
N GLU A 134 -18.84 22.99 10.21
CA GLU A 134 -18.77 23.93 9.08
C GLU A 134 -17.51 23.74 8.23
N ARG A 135 -16.45 23.19 8.81
CA ARG A 135 -15.15 22.98 8.15
C ARG A 135 -14.56 21.64 8.60
N LEU A 136 -13.99 20.94 7.65
CA LEU A 136 -13.30 19.65 7.87
C LEU A 136 -11.89 19.73 7.32
N SER A 137 -10.93 19.19 8.06
CA SER A 137 -9.59 18.91 7.57
C SER A 137 -9.49 17.43 7.22
N LEU A 138 -9.16 17.14 5.96
CA LEU A 138 -8.96 15.80 5.48
C LEU A 138 -7.46 15.59 5.25
N LEU A 139 -6.89 14.60 5.93
CA LEU A 139 -5.49 14.21 5.76
C LEU A 139 -5.46 12.86 5.03
N ASP A 140 -4.67 12.80 3.96
CA ASP A 140 -4.40 11.55 3.24
C ASP A 140 -3.03 11.04 3.67
N GLY A 141 -2.98 9.78 4.13
CA GLY A 141 -1.71 9.13 4.46
C GLY A 141 -0.94 8.80 3.19
N PHE A 142 0.06 9.61 2.83
CA PHE A 142 0.91 9.35 1.67
C PHE A 142 1.51 7.95 1.75
N LEU A 143 1.09 7.06 0.83
CA LEU A 143 1.48 5.65 0.81
C LEU A 143 1.35 4.97 2.19
N GLY A 144 0.28 5.27 2.95
CA GLY A 144 0.13 4.89 4.35
C GLY A 144 0.51 3.45 4.66
N TYR A 145 -0.01 2.49 3.89
CA TYR A 145 0.33 1.07 4.09
C TYR A 145 1.81 0.75 3.87
N ASN A 146 2.50 1.46 2.98
CA ASN A 146 3.94 1.26 2.77
C ASN A 146 4.82 1.82 3.90
N GLN A 147 4.23 2.44 4.92
CA GLN A 147 4.94 2.84 6.14
C GLN A 147 5.10 1.68 7.12
N VAL A 148 4.32 0.61 6.96
CA VAL A 148 4.42 -0.62 7.76
C VAL A 148 5.31 -1.63 7.04
N LEU A 149 6.23 -2.27 7.77
CA LEU A 149 7.04 -3.36 7.24
C LEU A 149 6.27 -4.67 7.24
N MET A 150 6.54 -5.50 6.25
CA MET A 150 6.15 -6.91 6.29
C MET A 150 7.04 -7.66 7.26
N SER A 151 6.46 -8.53 8.07
CA SER A 151 7.22 -9.49 8.86
C SER A 151 8.17 -10.29 7.95
N PRO A 152 9.46 -10.44 8.29
CA PRO A 152 10.45 -11.08 7.42
C PRO A 152 10.04 -12.45 6.87
N PRO A 153 9.45 -13.38 7.66
CA PRO A 153 9.01 -14.68 7.16
C PRO A 153 7.84 -14.58 6.15
N ASP A 154 7.10 -13.46 6.17
CA ASP A 154 5.92 -13.27 5.32
C ASP A 154 6.21 -12.52 4.02
N GLN A 155 7.37 -11.87 3.92
CA GLN A 155 7.76 -11.13 2.72
C GLN A 155 7.69 -11.99 1.46
N LEU A 156 8.21 -13.22 1.50
CA LEU A 156 8.22 -14.13 0.36
C LEU A 156 6.82 -14.62 -0.05
N LYS A 157 5.83 -14.57 0.84
CA LYS A 157 4.44 -14.89 0.51
C LYS A 157 3.82 -13.85 -0.44
N THR A 158 4.32 -12.60 -0.39
CA THR A 158 3.85 -11.49 -1.25
C THR A 158 4.49 -11.47 -2.64
N THR A 159 5.19 -12.54 -3.02
CA THR A 159 5.91 -12.56 -4.28
C THR A 159 4.98 -12.45 -5.48
N PHE A 160 5.39 -11.63 -6.43
CA PHE A 160 4.69 -11.48 -7.71
C PHE A 160 5.66 -11.54 -8.89
N ARG A 161 5.12 -11.93 -10.04
CA ARG A 161 5.87 -12.17 -11.27
C ARG A 161 5.60 -11.07 -12.30
N THR A 162 6.66 -10.67 -12.99
CA THR A 162 6.64 -9.74 -14.12
C THR A 162 7.47 -10.31 -15.27
N PRO A 163 7.41 -9.74 -16.50
CA PRO A 163 8.30 -10.15 -17.58
C PRO A 163 9.79 -9.95 -17.28
N TRP A 164 10.14 -9.01 -16.39
CA TRP A 164 11.53 -8.66 -16.06
C TRP A 164 12.09 -9.37 -14.83
N GLY A 165 11.25 -10.10 -14.10
CA GLY A 165 11.68 -10.81 -12.91
C GLY A 165 10.56 -11.03 -11.90
N THR A 166 10.96 -11.58 -10.78
CA THR A 166 10.08 -11.89 -9.65
C THR A 166 10.49 -11.05 -8.47
N TYR A 167 9.53 -10.43 -7.79
CA TYR A 167 9.74 -9.48 -6.70
C TYR A 167 8.82 -9.79 -5.53
N ALA A 168 9.26 -9.45 -4.33
CA ALA A 168 8.47 -9.54 -3.11
C ALA A 168 8.41 -8.18 -2.41
N TYR A 169 7.39 -7.98 -1.58
CA TYR A 169 7.23 -6.75 -0.82
C TYR A 169 8.01 -6.81 0.50
N ARG A 170 8.77 -5.76 0.76
CA ARG A 170 9.38 -5.48 2.07
C ARG A 170 8.44 -4.68 2.95
N LYS A 171 7.69 -3.77 2.34
CA LYS A 171 6.69 -2.92 2.97
C LYS A 171 5.29 -3.45 2.65
N MET A 172 4.33 -3.23 3.52
CA MET A 172 2.97 -3.76 3.39
C MET A 172 2.29 -3.27 2.11
N PRO A 173 1.91 -4.18 1.17
CA PRO A 173 1.26 -3.81 -0.08
C PRO A 173 -0.24 -3.64 0.09
N PHE A 174 -0.86 -2.95 -0.85
CA PHE A 174 -2.31 -3.02 -1.03
C PHE A 174 -2.76 -4.41 -1.49
N GLY A 175 -3.98 -4.79 -1.10
CA GLY A 175 -4.66 -5.99 -1.60
C GLY A 175 -4.54 -7.23 -0.73
N LEU A 176 -3.76 -7.23 0.34
CA LEU A 176 -3.82 -8.26 1.38
C LEU A 176 -5.06 -8.07 2.25
N ILE A 177 -5.64 -9.18 2.74
CA ILE A 177 -6.94 -9.16 3.43
C ILE A 177 -6.93 -8.38 4.75
N ASN A 178 -5.80 -8.37 5.46
CA ASN A 178 -5.70 -7.80 6.81
C ASN A 178 -4.99 -6.43 6.85
N VAL A 179 -4.80 -5.77 5.72
CA VAL A 179 -4.08 -4.48 5.66
C VAL A 179 -4.78 -3.41 6.50
N GLY A 180 -6.12 -3.33 6.36
CA GLY A 180 -6.91 -2.34 7.09
C GLY A 180 -6.93 -2.57 8.60
N ALA A 181 -6.85 -3.81 9.05
CA ALA A 181 -6.80 -4.14 10.47
C ALA A 181 -5.41 -3.87 11.07
N THR A 182 -4.33 -3.99 10.26
CA THR A 182 -2.96 -3.71 10.72
C THR A 182 -2.68 -2.21 10.79
N PHE A 183 -3.21 -1.41 9.84
CA PHE A 183 -2.99 0.03 9.73
C PHE A 183 -3.89 0.83 10.65
#